data_ef30998943a2ec8f4b4b82bbc0d35b71
#
_entry.id   ef30998943a2ec8f4b4b82bbc0d35b71
#
_cell.length_a   1.000
_cell.length_b   1.000
_cell.length_c   1.000
_cell.angle_alpha   90.00
_cell.angle_beta   90.00
_cell.angle_gamma   90.00
#
_symmetry.space_group_name_H-M   'P 1'
#
loop_
_entity.id
_entity.type
_entity.pdbx_description
1 polymer ?
#
loop_
_entity_poly.entity_id
_entity_poly.type
_entity_poly.pdbx_seq_one_letter_code
_entity_poly.pdbx_strand_id
1 'polypeptide(L)'
;MGADAVEAARLESLLATNPADVVARTKLLGYYAQRSYTEADARRRKIAHCLWMIRHRPETEIVGTPFCHVEHVIDAAGHRKAKALWDKQIKQYRSDTAVLANAARFYTAGEPTTAIAILKRLQRMEPRNPEWHERLGHLYHLQAGGMPGLKRNKVAATRALRQWEMALDLLRTDVDRFYLLTWMAPIAVDAGRLRQAIRYAGNLLRYARSFRTNWNYGNALHHAHSALGRVALRRKRLPAAKRHLIASAKTRGSPQLNSFGPSKDLASELLARGEARTVVRYLELCRKFWSMGEKQVDAWTRSIRESGTTDFLPVF
;
A
#
# COMPACT_ATOMS: atom_id res chain seq x y z
N MET A 1 8.43 23.43 6.94
CA MET A 1 9.60 23.63 6.05
C MET A 1 10.67 22.62 6.44
N GLY A 2 11.21 21.85 5.50
CA GLY A 2 12.34 20.93 5.76
C GLY A 2 13.63 21.71 6.03
N ALA A 3 14.57 21.12 6.76
CA ALA A 3 15.89 21.71 6.97
C ALA A 3 16.60 21.90 5.62
N ASP A 4 17.32 23.01 5.47
CA ASP A 4 18.27 23.23 4.37
C ASP A 4 19.69 22.74 4.75
N ALA A 5 20.66 22.93 3.86
CA ALA A 5 22.04 22.47 4.10
C ALA A 5 22.72 23.17 5.27
N VAL A 6 22.45 24.46 5.50
CA VAL A 6 23.02 25.25 6.58
C VAL A 6 22.45 24.77 7.92
N GLU A 7 21.12 24.61 7.98
CA GLU A 7 20.45 24.09 9.18
C GLU A 7 20.89 22.65 9.47
N ALA A 8 21.08 21.81 8.46
CA ALA A 8 21.58 20.44 8.66
C ALA A 8 22.98 20.44 9.25
N ALA A 9 23.91 21.26 8.74
CA ALA A 9 25.25 21.39 9.31
C ALA A 9 25.21 21.87 10.76
N ARG A 10 24.37 22.86 11.08
CA ARG A 10 24.15 23.35 12.44
C ARG A 10 23.64 22.25 13.38
N LEU A 11 22.67 21.43 12.91
CA LEU A 11 22.09 20.35 13.70
C LEU A 11 23.12 19.21 13.93
N GLU A 12 23.97 18.89 12.95
CA GLU A 12 25.07 17.93 13.13
C GLU A 12 26.07 18.42 14.19
N SER A 13 26.42 19.72 14.16
CA SER A 13 27.29 20.33 15.18
C SER A 13 26.65 20.30 16.56
N LEU A 14 25.35 20.56 16.65
CA LEU A 14 24.60 20.45 17.91
C LEU A 14 24.65 19.01 18.47
N LEU A 15 24.54 18.00 17.63
CA LEU A 15 24.61 16.59 18.06
C LEU A 15 26.01 16.18 18.55
N ALA A 16 27.07 16.90 18.19
CA ALA A 16 28.40 16.65 18.75
C ALA A 16 28.49 17.01 20.25
N THR A 17 27.76 18.06 20.68
CA THR A 17 27.67 18.50 22.06
C THR A 17 26.49 17.91 22.84
N ASN A 18 25.37 17.64 22.15
CA ASN A 18 24.17 17.01 22.70
C ASN A 18 23.73 15.81 21.89
N PRO A 19 24.38 14.65 22.01
CA PRO A 19 24.08 13.45 21.23
C PRO A 19 22.66 12.90 21.44
N ALA A 20 21.99 13.27 22.52
CA ALA A 20 20.66 12.77 22.88
C ALA A 20 19.51 13.60 22.30
N ASP A 21 19.78 14.63 21.52
CA ASP A 21 18.76 15.51 20.94
C ASP A 21 17.96 14.76 19.83
N VAL A 22 16.78 14.28 20.22
CA VAL A 22 15.86 13.56 19.33
C VAL A 22 15.26 14.49 18.27
N VAL A 23 15.03 15.76 18.62
CA VAL A 23 14.43 16.73 17.69
C VAL A 23 15.42 17.05 16.55
N ALA A 24 16.68 17.29 16.88
CA ALA A 24 17.74 17.48 15.90
C ALA A 24 17.86 16.27 14.98
N ARG A 25 17.89 15.04 15.53
CA ARG A 25 17.95 13.81 14.72
C ARG A 25 16.72 13.63 13.81
N THR A 26 15.54 13.94 14.31
CA THR A 26 14.29 13.85 13.50
C THR A 26 14.35 14.79 12.30
N LYS A 27 14.80 16.03 12.48
CA LYS A 27 15.00 16.98 11.39
C LYS A 27 16.03 16.50 10.38
N LEU A 28 17.17 15.96 10.85
CA LEU A 28 18.24 15.41 10.01
C LEU A 28 17.75 14.19 9.23
N LEU A 29 16.98 13.29 9.82
CA LEU A 29 16.36 12.19 9.10
C LEU A 29 15.47 12.68 7.95
N GLY A 30 14.69 13.73 8.17
CA GLY A 30 13.92 14.39 7.12
C GLY A 30 14.79 14.97 6.01
N TYR A 31 15.88 15.67 6.38
CA TYR A 31 16.82 16.25 5.43
C TYR A 31 17.56 15.21 4.57
N TYR A 32 18.04 14.13 5.17
CA TYR A 32 18.79 13.09 4.47
C TYR A 32 17.90 12.08 3.73
N ALA A 33 16.60 12.00 4.02
CA ALA A 33 15.73 10.95 3.49
C ALA A 33 15.79 10.82 1.97
N GLN A 34 15.51 11.90 1.25
CA GLN A 34 15.49 11.90 -0.21
C GLN A 34 16.91 11.91 -0.80
N ARG A 35 17.83 12.64 -0.20
CA ARG A 35 19.24 12.71 -0.64
C ARG A 35 19.97 11.38 -0.54
N SER A 36 19.59 10.52 0.39
CA SER A 36 20.20 9.20 0.59
C SER A 36 20.13 8.26 -0.61
N TYR A 37 19.23 8.53 -1.57
CA TYR A 37 19.13 7.73 -2.79
C TYR A 37 20.24 8.05 -3.80
N THR A 38 20.71 9.30 -3.84
CA THR A 38 21.69 9.77 -4.83
C THR A 38 23.06 10.10 -4.22
N GLU A 39 23.13 10.47 -2.94
CA GLU A 39 24.32 10.94 -2.25
C GLU A 39 24.79 9.91 -1.22
N ALA A 40 26.00 9.37 -1.41
CA ALA A 40 26.58 8.34 -0.51
C ALA A 40 26.80 8.87 0.92
N ASP A 41 27.21 10.15 1.08
CA ASP A 41 27.42 10.75 2.39
C ASP A 41 26.07 10.94 3.14
N ALA A 42 25.06 11.47 2.47
CA ALA A 42 23.72 11.60 3.03
C ALA A 42 23.16 10.23 3.48
N ARG A 43 23.43 9.18 2.70
CA ARG A 43 23.06 7.80 3.05
C ARG A 43 23.74 7.33 4.33
N ARG A 44 25.06 7.50 4.44
CA ARG A 44 25.82 7.13 5.65
C ARG A 44 25.28 7.84 6.90
N ARG A 45 25.05 9.17 6.81
CA ARG A 45 24.50 9.97 7.90
C ARG A 45 23.10 9.55 8.28
N LYS A 46 22.20 9.39 7.29
CA LYS A 46 20.85 8.86 7.53
C LYS A 46 20.89 7.55 8.31
N ILE A 47 21.70 6.59 7.85
CA ILE A 47 21.82 5.28 8.50
C ILE A 47 22.34 5.41 9.93
N ALA A 48 23.34 6.25 10.17
CA ALA A 48 23.87 6.49 11.52
C ALA A 48 22.76 7.03 12.46
N HIS A 49 21.98 8.01 12.00
CA HIS A 49 20.85 8.51 12.78
C HIS A 49 19.75 7.46 12.99
N CYS A 50 19.40 6.68 11.96
CA CYS A 50 18.45 5.57 12.09
C CYS A 50 18.89 4.56 13.16
N LEU A 51 20.16 4.10 13.09
CA LEU A 51 20.71 3.12 14.03
C LEU A 51 20.73 3.67 15.47
N TRP A 52 21.06 4.96 15.63
CA TRP A 52 21.03 5.61 16.93
C TRP A 52 19.61 5.66 17.47
N MET A 53 18.63 6.08 16.66
CA MET A 53 17.21 6.16 17.06
C MET A 53 16.66 4.78 17.43
N ILE A 54 16.90 3.75 16.62
CA ILE A 54 16.46 2.38 16.93
C ILE A 54 17.09 1.88 18.26
N ARG A 55 18.32 2.25 18.54
CA ARG A 55 19.02 1.82 19.77
C ARG A 55 18.51 2.51 21.02
N HIS A 56 18.26 3.83 20.94
CA HIS A 56 18.04 4.66 22.12
C HIS A 56 16.62 5.15 22.31
N ARG A 57 15.84 5.25 21.21
CA ARG A 57 14.48 5.79 21.22
C ARG A 57 13.57 5.00 20.24
N PRO A 58 13.54 3.65 20.37
CA PRO A 58 12.81 2.78 19.44
C PRO A 58 11.29 3.01 19.44
N GLU A 59 10.74 3.63 20.49
CA GLU A 59 9.33 3.95 20.67
C GLU A 59 8.88 5.17 19.86
N THR A 60 9.81 6.05 19.44
CA THR A 60 9.46 7.30 18.76
C THR A 60 8.83 7.06 17.39
N GLU A 61 7.81 7.86 17.05
CA GLU A 61 7.05 7.72 15.82
C GLU A 61 7.91 7.73 14.56
N ILE A 62 8.90 8.64 14.49
CA ILE A 62 9.79 8.78 13.33
C ILE A 62 10.50 7.48 12.96
N VAL A 63 10.78 6.61 13.94
CA VAL A 63 11.51 5.34 13.73
C VAL A 63 10.68 4.34 12.92
N GLY A 64 9.35 4.44 13.00
CA GLY A 64 8.42 3.64 12.22
C GLY A 64 8.06 4.24 10.84
N THR A 65 8.66 5.35 10.44
CA THR A 65 8.36 6.03 9.17
C THR A 65 9.38 5.69 8.08
N PRO A 66 9.07 5.95 6.78
CA PRO A 66 10.04 5.82 5.70
C PRO A 66 11.31 6.66 5.90
N PHE A 67 11.25 7.75 6.66
CA PHE A 67 12.42 8.59 6.94
C PHE A 67 13.51 7.86 7.72
N CYS A 68 13.13 6.92 8.59
CA CYS A 68 14.07 6.11 9.40
C CYS A 68 14.19 4.66 8.88
N HIS A 69 13.71 4.37 7.66
CA HIS A 69 13.84 3.05 7.08
C HIS A 69 15.21 2.86 6.41
N VAL A 70 15.85 1.69 6.65
CA VAL A 70 17.10 1.28 6.01
C VAL A 70 16.77 0.13 5.06
N GLU A 71 16.77 0.43 3.76
CA GLU A 71 16.38 -0.52 2.73
C GLU A 71 17.51 -1.50 2.40
N HIS A 72 17.19 -2.81 2.41
CA HIS A 72 18.18 -3.87 2.14
C HIS A 72 18.82 -3.73 0.74
N VAL A 73 18.04 -3.36 -0.27
CA VAL A 73 18.51 -3.23 -1.66
C VAL A 73 19.44 -2.03 -1.88
N ILE A 74 19.37 -1.02 -0.99
CA ILE A 74 20.19 0.19 -1.09
C ILE A 74 21.45 0.09 -0.22
N ASP A 75 21.32 -0.46 1.00
CA ASP A 75 22.44 -0.70 1.93
C ASP A 75 22.19 -1.96 2.76
N ALA A 76 22.67 -3.08 2.25
CA ALA A 76 22.53 -4.37 2.91
C ALA A 76 23.28 -4.44 4.26
N ALA A 77 24.41 -3.72 4.42
CA ALA A 77 25.18 -3.71 5.66
C ALA A 77 24.46 -2.90 6.75
N GLY A 78 23.97 -1.71 6.41
CA GLY A 78 23.17 -0.89 7.31
C GLY A 78 21.86 -1.58 7.71
N HIS A 79 21.22 -2.25 6.76
CA HIS A 79 20.01 -3.05 7.03
C HIS A 79 20.26 -4.17 8.03
N ARG A 80 21.36 -4.93 7.89
CA ARG A 80 21.73 -5.98 8.86
C ARG A 80 21.96 -5.41 10.27
N LYS A 81 22.62 -4.23 10.38
CA LYS A 81 22.80 -3.55 11.67
C LYS A 81 21.46 -3.11 12.28
N ALA A 82 20.58 -2.53 11.48
CA ALA A 82 19.24 -2.14 11.93
C ALA A 82 18.43 -3.35 12.39
N LYS A 83 18.46 -4.45 11.63
CA LYS A 83 17.80 -5.71 12.01
C LYS A 83 18.30 -6.23 13.35
N ALA A 84 19.61 -6.31 13.56
CA ALA A 84 20.18 -6.77 14.83
C ALA A 84 19.73 -5.90 16.04
N LEU A 85 19.62 -4.58 15.83
CA LEU A 85 19.06 -3.70 16.84
C LEU A 85 17.58 -3.98 17.10
N TRP A 86 16.75 -4.12 16.06
CA TRP A 86 15.35 -4.45 16.21
C TRP A 86 15.12 -5.79 16.90
N ASP A 87 15.90 -6.83 16.56
CA ASP A 87 15.85 -8.13 17.25
C ASP A 87 16.13 -7.99 18.75
N LYS A 88 17.05 -7.08 19.14
CA LYS A 88 17.34 -6.77 20.55
C LYS A 88 16.17 -6.00 21.19
N GLN A 89 15.65 -4.97 20.52
CA GLN A 89 14.56 -4.13 21.06
C GLN A 89 13.28 -4.94 21.29
N ILE A 90 12.90 -5.82 20.36
CA ILE A 90 11.73 -6.70 20.50
C ILE A 90 11.86 -7.63 21.71
N LYS A 91 13.07 -8.08 22.05
CA LYS A 91 13.33 -8.90 23.23
C LYS A 91 13.30 -8.09 24.52
N GLN A 92 13.83 -6.87 24.49
CA GLN A 92 13.90 -5.97 25.65
C GLN A 92 12.54 -5.36 25.98
N TYR A 93 11.84 -4.84 24.97
CA TYR A 93 10.55 -4.12 25.11
C TYR A 93 9.37 -5.00 24.74
N ARG A 94 9.22 -6.13 25.47
CA ARG A 94 8.23 -7.15 25.12
C ARG A 94 6.78 -6.68 25.18
N SER A 95 6.47 -5.66 25.97
CA SER A 95 5.10 -5.17 26.19
C SER A 95 4.91 -3.73 25.73
N ASP A 96 5.91 -3.13 25.09
CA ASP A 96 5.81 -1.78 24.53
C ASP A 96 5.21 -1.82 23.12
N THR A 97 3.96 -1.34 23.01
CA THR A 97 3.22 -1.39 21.75
C THR A 97 3.81 -0.48 20.69
N ALA A 98 4.40 0.67 21.06
CA ALA A 98 5.04 1.59 20.13
C ALA A 98 6.32 0.97 19.52
N VAL A 99 7.18 0.39 20.36
CA VAL A 99 8.39 -0.32 19.90
C VAL A 99 8.03 -1.48 18.98
N LEU A 100 7.07 -2.30 19.37
CA LEU A 100 6.62 -3.44 18.57
C LEU A 100 5.97 -2.99 17.24
N ALA A 101 5.20 -1.90 17.25
CA ALA A 101 4.58 -1.34 16.03
C ALA A 101 5.63 -0.84 15.04
N ASN A 102 6.66 -0.15 15.53
CA ASN A 102 7.78 0.34 14.71
C ASN A 102 8.61 -0.82 14.15
N ALA A 103 8.93 -1.83 14.99
CA ALA A 103 9.59 -3.05 14.54
C ALA A 103 8.79 -3.77 13.44
N ALA A 104 7.48 -3.93 13.62
CA ALA A 104 6.63 -4.56 12.60
C ALA A 104 6.67 -3.81 11.25
N ARG A 105 6.77 -2.48 11.26
CA ARG A 105 6.94 -1.67 10.04
C ARG A 105 8.28 -1.96 9.36
N PHE A 106 9.36 -2.05 10.12
CA PHE A 106 10.68 -2.41 9.59
C PHE A 106 10.68 -3.77 8.88
N TYR A 107 10.08 -4.80 9.49
CA TYR A 107 10.04 -6.16 8.93
C TYR A 107 9.05 -6.34 7.76
N THR A 108 8.14 -5.39 7.52
CA THR A 108 7.06 -5.53 6.52
C THR A 108 7.60 -5.84 5.11
N ALA A 109 8.65 -5.17 4.67
CA ALA A 109 9.19 -5.31 3.31
C ALA A 109 10.09 -6.55 3.14
N GLY A 110 10.96 -6.82 4.12
CA GLY A 110 11.99 -7.87 3.99
C GLY A 110 11.59 -9.21 4.60
N GLU A 111 10.89 -9.18 5.73
CA GLU A 111 10.54 -10.37 6.51
C GLU A 111 9.06 -10.34 6.93
N PRO A 112 8.10 -10.45 6.01
CA PRO A 112 6.68 -10.30 6.32
C PRO A 112 6.17 -11.33 7.35
N THR A 113 6.80 -12.49 7.45
CA THR A 113 6.45 -13.50 8.47
C THR A 113 6.74 -12.99 9.88
N THR A 114 7.89 -12.35 10.07
CA THR A 114 8.27 -11.70 11.34
C THR A 114 7.31 -10.55 11.67
N ALA A 115 7.00 -9.69 10.70
CA ALA A 115 6.03 -8.62 10.86
C ALA A 115 4.65 -9.14 11.28
N ILE A 116 4.15 -10.22 10.66
CA ILE A 116 2.88 -10.86 11.02
C ILE A 116 2.92 -11.39 12.46
N ALA A 117 4.02 -12.01 12.89
CA ALA A 117 4.16 -12.52 14.25
C ALA A 117 4.08 -11.38 15.30
N ILE A 118 4.75 -10.26 15.04
CA ILE A 118 4.72 -9.07 15.90
C ILE A 118 3.31 -8.46 15.92
N LEU A 119 2.67 -8.27 14.76
CA LEU A 119 1.33 -7.71 14.69
C LEU A 119 0.27 -8.58 15.39
N LYS A 120 0.38 -9.90 15.29
CA LYS A 120 -0.49 -10.82 16.06
C LYS A 120 -0.28 -10.69 17.57
N ARG A 121 0.94 -10.36 18.01
CA ARG A 121 1.22 -10.07 19.41
C ARG A 121 0.55 -8.77 19.83
N LEU A 122 0.70 -7.68 19.03
CA LEU A 122 0.03 -6.40 19.25
C LEU A 122 -1.49 -6.56 19.30
N GLN A 123 -2.06 -7.34 18.38
CA GLN A 123 -3.50 -7.66 18.36
C GLN A 123 -3.99 -8.34 19.65
N ARG A 124 -3.16 -9.22 20.26
CA ARG A 124 -3.51 -9.84 21.57
C ARG A 124 -3.40 -8.86 22.73
N MET A 125 -2.46 -7.91 22.65
CA MET A 125 -2.27 -6.89 23.70
C MET A 125 -3.37 -5.81 23.62
N GLU A 126 -3.76 -5.42 22.42
CA GLU A 126 -4.75 -4.39 22.16
C GLU A 126 -5.85 -4.90 21.19
N PRO A 127 -6.74 -5.80 21.62
CA PRO A 127 -7.68 -6.49 20.73
C PRO A 127 -8.75 -5.57 20.13
N ARG A 128 -8.96 -4.37 20.68
CA ARG A 128 -9.89 -3.36 20.19
C ARG A 128 -9.22 -2.26 19.36
N ASN A 129 -7.92 -2.34 19.10
CA ASN A 129 -7.22 -1.41 18.24
C ASN A 129 -7.36 -1.84 16.77
N PRO A 130 -8.10 -1.11 15.90
CA PRO A 130 -8.31 -1.49 14.52
C PRO A 130 -7.01 -1.51 13.70
N GLU A 131 -5.99 -0.73 14.08
CA GLU A 131 -4.72 -0.62 13.35
C GLU A 131 -4.05 -1.99 13.15
N TRP A 132 -4.05 -2.84 14.19
CA TRP A 132 -3.37 -4.14 14.10
C TRP A 132 -4.07 -5.08 13.13
N HIS A 133 -5.39 -5.01 13.08
CA HIS A 133 -6.19 -5.76 12.11
C HIS A 133 -5.98 -5.21 10.68
N GLU A 134 -5.97 -3.90 10.49
CA GLU A 134 -5.73 -3.29 9.19
C GLU A 134 -4.35 -3.67 8.65
N ARG A 135 -3.31 -3.54 9.47
CA ARG A 135 -1.92 -3.87 9.08
C ARG A 135 -1.74 -5.35 8.76
N LEU A 136 -2.35 -6.25 9.55
CA LEU A 136 -2.36 -7.69 9.22
C LEU A 136 -3.11 -7.96 7.92
N GLY A 137 -4.23 -7.30 7.70
CA GLY A 137 -4.99 -7.37 6.46
C GLY A 137 -4.15 -6.97 5.25
N HIS A 138 -3.41 -5.86 5.33
CA HIS A 138 -2.52 -5.41 4.27
C HIS A 138 -1.38 -6.41 4.00
N LEU A 139 -0.73 -6.97 5.03
CA LEU A 139 0.31 -7.99 4.82
C LEU A 139 -0.23 -9.24 4.14
N TYR A 140 -1.40 -9.73 4.54
CA TYR A 140 -2.04 -10.86 3.86
C TYR A 140 -2.52 -10.51 2.45
N HIS A 141 -2.93 -9.26 2.20
CA HIS A 141 -3.26 -8.78 0.86
C HIS A 141 -2.04 -8.82 -0.08
N LEU A 142 -0.86 -8.38 0.38
CA LEU A 142 0.38 -8.50 -0.39
C LEU A 142 0.69 -9.96 -0.72
N GLN A 143 0.49 -10.89 0.22
CA GLN A 143 0.66 -12.33 0.00
C GLN A 143 -0.42 -12.93 -0.92
N ALA A 144 -1.56 -12.27 -1.07
CA ALA A 144 -2.62 -12.72 -1.97
C ALA A 144 -2.28 -12.53 -3.46
N GLY A 145 -1.20 -11.82 -3.78
CA GLY A 145 -0.72 -11.62 -5.15
C GLY A 145 -1.54 -10.57 -5.90
N GLY A 146 -1.36 -9.30 -5.53
CA GLY A 146 -2.02 -8.17 -6.20
C GLY A 146 -1.38 -7.76 -7.53
N MET A 147 -0.25 -8.36 -7.93
CA MET A 147 0.44 -7.99 -9.16
C MET A 147 -0.09 -8.75 -10.38
N PRO A 148 -0.15 -8.11 -11.57
CA PRO A 148 -0.50 -8.77 -12.82
C PRO A 148 0.41 -9.97 -13.09
N GLY A 149 -0.16 -11.07 -13.60
CA GLY A 149 0.59 -12.29 -13.92
C GLY A 149 0.87 -13.24 -12.74
N LEU A 150 0.71 -12.80 -11.48
CA LEU A 150 0.86 -13.69 -10.34
C LEU A 150 -0.42 -14.48 -10.05
N LYS A 151 -0.25 -15.77 -9.74
CA LYS A 151 -1.37 -16.63 -9.32
C LYS A 151 -1.95 -16.13 -8.00
N ARG A 152 -3.25 -15.83 -7.98
CA ARG A 152 -3.96 -15.37 -6.77
C ARG A 152 -3.96 -16.43 -5.69
N ASN A 153 -3.52 -16.04 -4.49
CA ASN A 153 -3.56 -16.89 -3.31
C ASN A 153 -4.87 -16.66 -2.52
N LYS A 154 -5.85 -17.54 -2.78
CA LYS A 154 -7.16 -17.47 -2.13
C LYS A 154 -7.11 -17.58 -0.61
N VAL A 155 -6.16 -18.34 -0.06
CA VAL A 155 -6.00 -18.48 1.40
C VAL A 155 -5.56 -17.16 2.02
N ALA A 156 -4.54 -16.51 1.42
CA ALA A 156 -4.08 -15.20 1.87
C ALA A 156 -5.18 -14.13 1.70
N ALA A 157 -5.91 -14.14 0.58
CA ALA A 157 -7.05 -13.24 0.38
C ALA A 157 -8.14 -13.43 1.44
N THR A 158 -8.42 -14.66 1.83
CA THR A 158 -9.39 -14.96 2.91
C THR A 158 -8.90 -14.46 4.26
N ARG A 159 -7.60 -14.60 4.55
CA ARG A 159 -6.98 -14.06 5.78
C ARG A 159 -7.03 -12.53 5.81
N ALA A 160 -6.70 -11.88 4.70
CA ALA A 160 -6.78 -10.43 4.57
C ALA A 160 -8.21 -9.92 4.84
N LEU A 161 -9.18 -10.51 4.16
CA LEU A 161 -10.59 -10.13 4.30
C LEU A 161 -11.06 -10.27 5.75
N ARG A 162 -10.74 -11.39 6.42
CA ARG A 162 -11.13 -11.61 7.83
C ARG A 162 -10.55 -10.55 8.75
N GLN A 163 -9.28 -10.17 8.56
CA GLN A 163 -8.66 -9.14 9.39
C GLN A 163 -9.33 -7.77 9.15
N TRP A 164 -9.61 -7.43 7.91
CA TRP A 164 -10.29 -6.18 7.58
C TRP A 164 -11.76 -6.14 8.03
N GLU A 165 -12.45 -7.28 8.08
CA GLU A 165 -13.79 -7.36 8.69
C GLU A 165 -13.74 -7.02 10.18
N MET A 166 -12.75 -7.58 10.92
CA MET A 166 -12.55 -7.25 12.33
C MET A 166 -12.18 -5.76 12.52
N ALA A 167 -11.34 -5.19 11.65
CA ALA A 167 -11.06 -3.77 11.67
C ALA A 167 -12.32 -2.92 11.42
N LEU A 168 -13.11 -3.28 10.40
CA LEU A 168 -14.34 -2.56 10.02
C LEU A 168 -15.34 -2.45 11.17
N ASP A 169 -15.47 -3.51 11.98
CA ASP A 169 -16.34 -3.53 13.15
C ASP A 169 -15.85 -2.60 14.28
N LEU A 170 -14.54 -2.35 14.34
CA LEU A 170 -13.90 -1.48 15.35
C LEU A 170 -13.80 -0.01 14.92
N LEU A 171 -13.84 0.27 13.61
CA LEU A 171 -13.75 1.64 13.09
C LEU A 171 -14.95 2.48 13.49
N ARG A 172 -14.68 3.72 13.93
CA ARG A 172 -15.71 4.63 14.46
C ARG A 172 -16.21 5.64 13.44
N THR A 173 -15.35 6.05 12.49
CA THR A 173 -15.69 7.10 11.52
C THR A 173 -16.08 6.52 10.16
N ASP A 174 -16.97 7.22 9.47
CA ASP A 174 -17.38 6.83 8.11
C ASP A 174 -16.24 7.01 7.09
N VAL A 175 -15.31 7.93 7.34
CA VAL A 175 -14.16 8.14 6.45
C VAL A 175 -13.17 6.99 6.55
N ASP A 176 -12.92 6.44 7.74
CA ASP A 176 -12.04 5.28 7.91
C ASP A 176 -12.67 4.03 7.25
N ARG A 177 -13.97 3.82 7.46
CA ARG A 177 -14.73 2.76 6.77
C ARG A 177 -14.68 2.91 5.26
N PHE A 178 -14.78 4.14 4.75
CA PHE A 178 -14.66 4.44 3.32
C PHE A 178 -13.30 4.04 2.76
N TYR A 179 -12.22 4.33 3.48
CA TYR A 179 -10.88 3.93 3.06
C TYR A 179 -10.71 2.40 3.08
N LEU A 180 -11.13 1.75 4.13
CA LEU A 180 -10.97 0.29 4.28
C LEU A 180 -11.78 -0.48 3.24
N LEU A 181 -13.01 -0.08 2.95
CA LEU A 181 -13.90 -0.71 1.95
C LEU A 181 -13.30 -0.69 0.54
N THR A 182 -12.43 0.28 0.22
CA THR A 182 -11.71 0.36 -1.05
C THR A 182 -10.84 -0.89 -1.28
N TRP A 183 -10.27 -1.45 -0.24
CA TRP A 183 -9.48 -2.68 -0.28
C TRP A 183 -10.35 -3.94 -0.14
N MET A 184 -11.41 -3.86 0.67
CA MET A 184 -12.26 -5.02 0.98
C MET A 184 -13.08 -5.52 -0.22
N ALA A 185 -13.57 -4.63 -1.08
CA ALA A 185 -14.39 -5.03 -2.21
C ALA A 185 -13.64 -5.92 -3.22
N PRO A 186 -12.42 -5.56 -3.69
CA PRO A 186 -11.63 -6.41 -4.58
C PRO A 186 -11.18 -7.72 -3.93
N ILE A 187 -10.66 -7.67 -2.69
CA ILE A 187 -10.12 -8.85 -2.01
C ILE A 187 -11.20 -9.89 -1.70
N ALA A 188 -12.44 -9.46 -1.48
CA ALA A 188 -13.57 -10.38 -1.31
C ALA A 188 -13.84 -11.21 -2.56
N VAL A 189 -13.58 -10.66 -3.76
CA VAL A 189 -13.65 -11.42 -5.02
C VAL A 189 -12.53 -12.46 -5.07
N ASP A 190 -11.30 -12.10 -4.70
CA ASP A 190 -10.14 -13.01 -4.67
C ASP A 190 -10.32 -14.13 -3.64
N ALA A 191 -10.97 -13.83 -2.52
CA ALA A 191 -11.35 -14.81 -1.50
C ALA A 191 -12.53 -15.71 -1.92
N GLY A 192 -13.18 -15.43 -3.07
CA GLY A 192 -14.36 -16.16 -3.54
C GLY A 192 -15.64 -15.80 -2.78
N ARG A 193 -15.65 -14.73 -1.99
CA ARG A 193 -16.77 -14.27 -1.17
C ARG A 193 -17.66 -13.30 -1.95
N LEU A 194 -18.29 -13.77 -3.04
CA LEU A 194 -18.98 -12.92 -4.01
C LEU A 194 -20.13 -12.11 -3.43
N ARG A 195 -20.91 -12.65 -2.48
CA ARG A 195 -21.98 -11.91 -1.79
C ARG A 195 -21.41 -10.74 -0.96
N GLN A 196 -20.31 -10.98 -0.26
CA GLN A 196 -19.62 -9.95 0.52
C GLN A 196 -18.99 -8.89 -0.39
N ALA A 197 -18.38 -9.29 -1.52
CA ALA A 197 -17.85 -8.35 -2.52
C ALA A 197 -18.93 -7.37 -3.02
N ILE A 198 -20.15 -7.86 -3.33
CA ILE A 198 -21.29 -7.00 -3.73
C ILE A 198 -21.64 -6.03 -2.59
N ARG A 199 -21.75 -6.52 -1.36
CA ARG A 199 -22.08 -5.68 -0.19
C ARG A 199 -21.04 -4.59 0.04
N TYR A 200 -19.75 -4.94 0.03
CA TYR A 200 -18.67 -3.96 0.23
C TYR A 200 -18.59 -2.94 -0.91
N ALA A 201 -18.72 -3.38 -2.16
CA ALA A 201 -18.74 -2.47 -3.31
C ALA A 201 -19.96 -1.53 -3.26
N GLY A 202 -21.13 -2.03 -2.88
CA GLY A 202 -22.34 -1.22 -2.70
C GLY A 202 -22.19 -0.18 -1.59
N ASN A 203 -21.63 -0.57 -0.42
CA ASN A 203 -21.33 0.35 0.66
C ASN A 203 -20.29 1.38 0.24
N LEU A 204 -19.23 0.97 -0.45
CA LEU A 204 -18.19 1.86 -0.96
C LEU A 204 -18.77 2.93 -1.89
N LEU A 205 -19.66 2.55 -2.83
CA LEU A 205 -20.35 3.49 -3.72
C LEU A 205 -21.30 4.43 -2.95
N ARG A 206 -21.93 3.94 -1.87
CA ARG A 206 -22.77 4.78 -1.00
C ARG A 206 -21.95 5.82 -0.28
N TYR A 207 -20.84 5.43 0.35
CA TYR A 207 -19.92 6.37 1.02
C TYR A 207 -19.29 7.36 0.02
N ALA A 208 -18.95 6.92 -1.19
CA ALA A 208 -18.41 7.80 -2.21
C ALA A 208 -19.35 8.99 -2.51
N ARG A 209 -20.68 8.82 -2.43
CA ARG A 209 -21.63 9.92 -2.63
C ARG A 209 -21.48 11.03 -1.57
N SER A 210 -21.16 10.66 -0.33
CA SER A 210 -20.93 11.59 0.79
C SER A 210 -19.52 12.21 0.77
N PHE A 211 -18.55 11.53 0.14
CA PHE A 211 -17.13 11.92 0.13
C PHE A 211 -16.64 12.33 -1.27
N ARG A 212 -17.44 13.10 -2.04
CA ARG A 212 -17.13 13.46 -3.44
C ARG A 212 -15.86 14.29 -3.61
N THR A 213 -15.47 15.09 -2.61
CA THR A 213 -14.27 15.92 -2.60
C THR A 213 -13.06 15.21 -2.01
N ASN A 214 -13.25 14.04 -1.39
CA ASN A 214 -12.18 13.28 -0.80
C ASN A 214 -11.23 12.74 -1.90
N TRP A 215 -9.94 12.72 -1.63
CA TRP A 215 -8.91 12.21 -2.55
C TRP A 215 -9.14 10.75 -2.97
N ASN A 216 -9.75 9.93 -2.10
CA ASN A 216 -10.06 8.53 -2.34
C ASN A 216 -11.33 8.30 -3.19
N TYR A 217 -12.07 9.34 -3.54
CA TYR A 217 -13.31 9.22 -4.33
C TYR A 217 -13.11 8.46 -5.63
N GLY A 218 -12.05 8.81 -6.38
CA GLY A 218 -11.72 8.15 -7.64
C GLY A 218 -11.40 6.67 -7.45
N ASN A 219 -10.61 6.32 -6.43
CA ASN A 219 -10.32 4.94 -6.07
C ASN A 219 -11.59 4.16 -5.74
N ALA A 220 -12.49 4.76 -4.95
CA ALA A 220 -13.72 4.10 -4.53
C ALA A 220 -14.59 3.71 -5.73
N LEU A 221 -14.80 4.61 -6.69
CA LEU A 221 -15.55 4.30 -7.91
C LEU A 221 -14.87 3.20 -8.72
N HIS A 222 -13.54 3.35 -8.92
CA HIS A 222 -12.75 2.41 -9.70
C HIS A 222 -12.78 1.00 -9.12
N HIS A 223 -12.45 0.85 -7.84
CA HIS A 223 -12.38 -0.46 -7.18
C HIS A 223 -13.75 -1.10 -6.96
N ALA A 224 -14.79 -0.32 -6.64
CA ALA A 224 -16.13 -0.85 -6.50
C ALA A 224 -16.65 -1.43 -7.82
N HIS A 225 -16.54 -0.68 -8.92
CA HIS A 225 -16.97 -1.17 -10.23
C HIS A 225 -16.10 -2.31 -10.74
N SER A 226 -14.79 -2.29 -10.53
CA SER A 226 -13.90 -3.42 -10.85
C SER A 226 -14.33 -4.69 -10.13
N ALA A 227 -14.60 -4.62 -8.82
CA ALA A 227 -15.06 -5.76 -8.04
C ALA A 227 -16.44 -6.27 -8.53
N LEU A 228 -17.41 -5.39 -8.77
CA LEU A 228 -18.74 -5.77 -9.29
C LEU A 228 -18.66 -6.42 -10.68
N GLY A 229 -17.76 -5.92 -11.53
CA GLY A 229 -17.51 -6.51 -12.86
C GLY A 229 -16.94 -7.90 -12.76
N ARG A 230 -15.97 -8.13 -11.89
CA ARG A 230 -15.40 -9.46 -11.63
C ARG A 230 -16.43 -10.42 -11.02
N VAL A 231 -17.31 -9.95 -10.14
CA VAL A 231 -18.46 -10.74 -9.64
C VAL A 231 -19.39 -11.10 -10.79
N ALA A 232 -19.70 -10.16 -11.69
CA ALA A 232 -20.56 -10.41 -12.86
C ALA A 232 -19.95 -11.51 -13.76
N LEU A 233 -18.64 -11.51 -13.99
CA LEU A 233 -17.93 -12.57 -14.72
C LEU A 233 -18.06 -13.95 -14.04
N ARG A 234 -17.88 -14.01 -12.71
CA ARG A 234 -18.07 -15.26 -11.93
C ARG A 234 -19.50 -15.80 -12.02
N ARG A 235 -20.47 -14.90 -12.28
CA ARG A 235 -21.89 -15.23 -12.48
C ARG A 235 -22.26 -15.39 -13.96
N LYS A 236 -21.30 -15.47 -14.87
CA LYS A 236 -21.49 -15.60 -16.33
C LYS A 236 -22.32 -14.46 -16.96
N ARG A 237 -22.30 -13.25 -16.35
CA ARG A 237 -23.04 -12.06 -16.81
C ARG A 237 -22.10 -11.12 -17.56
N LEU A 238 -21.63 -11.53 -18.74
CA LEU A 238 -20.64 -10.81 -19.55
C LEU A 238 -21.05 -9.34 -19.86
N PRO A 239 -22.30 -9.04 -20.31
CA PRO A 239 -22.68 -7.65 -20.58
C PRO A 239 -22.59 -6.75 -19.34
N ALA A 240 -22.93 -7.27 -18.16
CA ALA A 240 -22.80 -6.52 -16.91
C ALA A 240 -21.32 -6.27 -16.55
N ALA A 241 -20.45 -7.25 -16.74
CA ALA A 241 -19.03 -7.09 -16.50
C ALA A 241 -18.42 -6.00 -17.39
N LYS A 242 -18.75 -5.97 -18.68
CA LYS A 242 -18.34 -4.92 -19.62
C LYS A 242 -18.79 -3.54 -19.19
N ARG A 243 -20.08 -3.39 -18.78
CA ARG A 243 -20.58 -2.12 -18.25
C ARG A 243 -19.82 -1.66 -17.01
N HIS A 244 -19.49 -2.58 -16.10
CA HIS A 244 -18.73 -2.26 -14.91
C HIS A 244 -17.27 -1.89 -15.22
N LEU A 245 -16.62 -2.54 -16.19
CA LEU A 245 -15.27 -2.14 -16.62
C LEU A 245 -15.27 -0.69 -17.10
N ILE A 246 -16.20 -0.31 -17.98
CA ILE A 246 -16.31 1.07 -18.47
C ILE A 246 -16.66 2.04 -17.34
N ALA A 247 -17.55 1.65 -16.42
CA ALA A 247 -17.90 2.49 -15.27
C ALA A 247 -16.72 2.73 -14.34
N SER A 248 -15.82 1.73 -14.15
CA SER A 248 -14.64 1.88 -13.31
C SER A 248 -13.64 2.92 -13.85
N ALA A 249 -13.65 3.19 -15.16
CA ALA A 249 -12.80 4.21 -15.78
C ALA A 249 -13.47 5.60 -15.85
N LYS A 250 -14.76 5.71 -15.52
CA LYS A 250 -15.48 7.00 -15.49
C LYS A 250 -15.29 7.71 -14.16
N THR A 251 -14.05 8.11 -13.87
CA THR A 251 -13.65 8.83 -12.66
C THR A 251 -12.71 9.97 -13.00
N ARG A 252 -12.59 10.94 -12.09
CA ARG A 252 -11.57 12.01 -12.16
C ARG A 252 -10.17 11.50 -11.81
N GLY A 253 -10.04 10.22 -11.42
CA GLY A 253 -8.81 9.69 -10.89
C GLY A 253 -8.61 9.99 -9.40
N SER A 254 -7.43 9.74 -8.96
CA SER A 254 -6.92 9.98 -7.60
C SER A 254 -5.41 10.06 -7.66
N PRO A 255 -4.70 10.53 -6.62
CA PRO A 255 -3.25 10.46 -6.58
C PRO A 255 -2.69 9.06 -6.88
N GLN A 256 -3.32 8.00 -6.31
CA GLN A 256 -2.90 6.61 -6.54
C GLN A 256 -3.18 6.15 -7.98
N LEU A 257 -4.36 6.41 -8.52
CA LEU A 257 -4.70 6.04 -9.89
C LEU A 257 -3.83 6.77 -10.91
N ASN A 258 -3.41 8.01 -10.61
CA ASN A 258 -2.49 8.74 -11.46
C ASN A 258 -1.05 8.19 -11.38
N SER A 259 -0.59 7.78 -10.20
CA SER A 259 0.78 7.29 -10.00
C SER A 259 0.95 5.81 -10.39
N PHE A 260 0.06 4.94 -9.91
CA PHE A 260 0.17 3.48 -10.06
C PHE A 260 -0.71 2.91 -11.18
N GLY A 261 -1.59 3.73 -11.73
CA GLY A 261 -2.54 3.34 -12.77
C GLY A 261 -3.76 2.60 -12.24
N PRO A 262 -4.69 2.27 -13.16
CA PRO A 262 -5.91 1.54 -12.86
C PRO A 262 -5.63 0.06 -12.57
N SER A 263 -6.53 -0.60 -11.81
CA SER A 263 -6.53 -2.06 -11.66
C SER A 263 -6.77 -2.72 -13.02
N LYS A 264 -5.94 -3.70 -13.34
CA LYS A 264 -5.97 -4.43 -14.61
C LYS A 264 -6.76 -5.74 -14.51
N ASP A 265 -7.18 -6.14 -13.30
CA ASP A 265 -7.80 -7.45 -13.03
C ASP A 265 -9.02 -7.75 -13.90
N LEU A 266 -10.01 -6.85 -13.89
CA LEU A 266 -11.23 -7.03 -14.70
C LEU A 266 -10.94 -6.93 -16.20
N ALA A 267 -10.01 -6.04 -16.59
CA ALA A 267 -9.59 -5.90 -17.99
C ALA A 267 -8.91 -7.18 -18.49
N SER A 268 -7.98 -7.74 -17.72
CA SER A 268 -7.32 -9.02 -18.04
C SER A 268 -8.32 -10.18 -18.14
N GLU A 269 -9.26 -10.27 -17.16
CA GLU A 269 -10.28 -11.32 -17.18
C GLU A 269 -11.25 -11.21 -18.37
N LEU A 270 -11.54 -9.99 -18.85
CA LEU A 270 -12.34 -9.75 -20.06
C LEU A 270 -11.53 -10.01 -21.34
N LEU A 271 -10.27 -9.58 -21.38
CA LEU A 271 -9.41 -9.81 -22.52
C LEU A 271 -9.22 -11.31 -22.78
N ALA A 272 -9.04 -12.11 -21.73
CA ALA A 272 -9.00 -13.57 -21.82
C ALA A 272 -10.30 -14.22 -22.34
N ARG A 273 -11.39 -13.45 -22.51
CA ARG A 273 -12.68 -13.85 -23.09
C ARG A 273 -12.93 -13.24 -24.47
N GLY A 274 -11.91 -12.67 -25.09
CA GLY A 274 -11.99 -12.07 -26.42
C GLY A 274 -12.62 -10.67 -26.45
N GLU A 275 -12.81 -10.00 -25.29
CA GLU A 275 -13.47 -8.70 -25.21
C GLU A 275 -12.51 -7.51 -25.46
N ALA A 276 -11.62 -7.66 -26.46
CA ALA A 276 -10.55 -6.73 -26.83
C ALA A 276 -11.08 -5.29 -27.04
N ARG A 277 -12.18 -5.12 -27.79
CA ARG A 277 -12.75 -3.78 -28.04
C ARG A 277 -13.17 -3.06 -26.75
N THR A 278 -13.73 -3.80 -25.79
CA THR A 278 -14.15 -3.24 -24.50
C THR A 278 -12.95 -2.83 -23.66
N VAL A 279 -11.88 -3.64 -23.68
CA VAL A 279 -10.64 -3.37 -22.94
C VAL A 279 -9.90 -2.17 -23.52
N VAL A 280 -9.78 -2.06 -24.86
CA VAL A 280 -9.19 -0.88 -25.51
C VAL A 280 -9.96 0.40 -25.12
N ARG A 281 -11.29 0.38 -25.18
CA ARG A 281 -12.10 1.53 -24.75
C ARG A 281 -11.88 1.90 -23.29
N TYR A 282 -11.72 0.90 -22.41
CA TYR A 282 -11.40 1.12 -21.00
C TYR A 282 -10.05 1.82 -20.85
N LEU A 283 -8.99 1.35 -21.51
CA LEU A 283 -7.66 1.94 -21.47
C LEU A 283 -7.65 3.40 -21.94
N GLU A 284 -8.35 3.70 -23.04
CA GLU A 284 -8.51 5.07 -23.53
C GLU A 284 -9.23 6.00 -22.54
N LEU A 285 -10.20 5.48 -21.77
CA LEU A 285 -10.83 6.25 -20.71
C LEU A 285 -9.87 6.48 -19.52
N CYS A 286 -9.03 5.50 -19.20
CA CYS A 286 -8.03 5.61 -18.13
C CYS A 286 -6.96 6.65 -18.43
N ARG A 287 -6.63 6.89 -19.71
CA ARG A 287 -5.72 7.96 -20.16
C ARG A 287 -6.09 9.33 -19.58
N LYS A 288 -7.39 9.61 -19.37
CA LYS A 288 -7.88 10.89 -18.86
C LYS A 288 -7.40 11.23 -17.44
N PHE A 289 -7.08 10.24 -16.64
CA PHE A 289 -6.65 10.44 -15.26
C PHE A 289 -5.28 9.82 -14.95
N TRP A 290 -4.72 8.99 -15.83
CA TRP A 290 -3.43 8.34 -15.63
C TRP A 290 -2.37 8.93 -16.56
N SER A 291 -1.98 10.17 -16.28
CA SER A 291 -0.97 10.89 -17.09
C SER A 291 0.40 10.22 -17.07
N MET A 292 0.79 9.61 -15.94
CA MET A 292 2.07 8.90 -15.83
C MET A 292 2.09 7.56 -16.60
N GLY A 293 0.96 7.08 -17.07
CA GLY A 293 0.82 5.79 -17.75
C GLY A 293 0.56 5.88 -19.25
N GLU A 294 0.79 7.01 -19.87
CA GLU A 294 0.46 7.22 -21.28
C GLU A 294 1.18 6.22 -22.20
N LYS A 295 2.48 6.04 -22.02
CA LYS A 295 3.29 5.05 -22.76
C LYS A 295 2.77 3.62 -22.58
N GLN A 296 2.36 3.27 -21.35
CA GLN A 296 1.78 1.96 -21.04
C GLN A 296 0.46 1.73 -21.76
N VAL A 297 -0.43 2.74 -21.75
CA VAL A 297 -1.72 2.67 -22.46
C VAL A 297 -1.50 2.49 -23.95
N ASP A 298 -0.55 3.21 -24.55
CA ASP A 298 -0.22 3.10 -25.97
C ASP A 298 0.29 1.71 -26.32
N ALA A 299 1.25 1.21 -25.55
CA ALA A 299 1.83 -0.12 -25.78
C ALA A 299 0.78 -1.23 -25.64
N TRP A 300 0.00 -1.21 -24.56
CA TRP A 300 -1.05 -2.22 -24.34
C TRP A 300 -2.16 -2.15 -25.39
N THR A 301 -2.60 -0.95 -25.75
CA THR A 301 -3.63 -0.75 -26.77
C THR A 301 -3.16 -1.26 -28.13
N ARG A 302 -1.90 -1.00 -28.50
CA ARG A 302 -1.28 -1.52 -29.73
C ARG A 302 -1.24 -3.04 -29.72
N SER A 303 -0.67 -3.62 -28.66
CA SER A 303 -0.59 -5.08 -28.50
C SER A 303 -1.96 -5.75 -28.62
N ILE A 304 -2.99 -5.20 -27.95
CA ILE A 304 -4.36 -5.73 -28.02
C ILE A 304 -4.94 -5.64 -29.44
N ARG A 305 -4.67 -4.55 -30.18
CA ARG A 305 -5.16 -4.37 -31.56
C ARG A 305 -4.48 -5.34 -32.53
N GLU A 306 -3.19 -5.60 -32.34
CA GLU A 306 -2.38 -6.45 -33.22
C GLU A 306 -2.57 -7.93 -32.95
N SER A 307 -2.57 -8.36 -31.69
CA SER A 307 -2.57 -9.76 -31.28
C SER A 307 -3.80 -10.24 -30.50
N GLY A 308 -4.70 -9.31 -30.18
CA GLY A 308 -5.86 -9.61 -29.32
C GLY A 308 -5.53 -9.76 -27.83
N THR A 309 -4.27 -9.60 -27.40
CA THR A 309 -3.82 -9.83 -26.03
C THR A 309 -2.77 -8.84 -25.56
N THR A 310 -2.54 -8.76 -24.25
CA THR A 310 -1.39 -8.09 -23.60
C THR A 310 -1.22 -8.65 -22.19
N ASP A 311 -0.02 -8.61 -21.66
CA ASP A 311 0.32 -9.07 -20.31
C ASP A 311 0.11 -7.99 -19.21
N PHE A 312 -0.17 -6.77 -19.62
CA PHE A 312 -0.26 -5.60 -18.73
C PHE A 312 0.99 -5.31 -17.89
N LEU A 313 2.17 -5.77 -18.34
CA LEU A 313 3.43 -5.43 -17.69
C LEU A 313 3.81 -3.97 -17.90
N PRO A 314 4.58 -3.36 -16.95
CA PRO A 314 5.11 -2.02 -17.13
C PRO A 314 6.01 -1.97 -18.38
N VAL A 315 5.91 -0.87 -19.13
CA VAL A 315 6.83 -0.53 -20.22
C VAL A 315 7.81 0.49 -19.66
N PHE A 316 9.09 0.15 -19.59
CA PHE A 316 10.18 0.99 -19.10
C PHE A 316 10.81 1.82 -20.20
#